data_1bc799832d56930bd4828697a8bf1275
#
_entry.id   1bc799832d56930bd4828697a8bf1275
#
_cell.length_a   1.000
_cell.length_b   1.000
_cell.length_c   1.000
_cell.angle_alpha   90.00
_cell.angle_beta   90.00
_cell.angle_gamma   90.00
#
_symmetry.space_group_name_H-M   'P 1'
#
loop_
_entity.id
_entity.type
_entity.pdbx_description
1 polymer ?
#
loop_
_entity_poly.entity_id
_entity_poly.type
_entity_poly.pdbx_seq_one_letter_code
_entity_poly.pdbx_strand_id
1 'polypeptide(L)'
;MEWVGDAGQIILLSCTTTVIHFRHRGDIMRWQVDSESNRIHMAVEGSVGGTTLGLHMAADTISNGGRVLWVGLSMPNPERFPQLFSRLSLVDSSRFHALLIAGSLDKAIQSIISAASSLPSVELIVLDDWCENSGKIPKKQLQLVTKLAESISEKIRLVLISKGSIDASGKRSGSIFARAENYFTQAGFEIWTFSRSANNHTRVLSMGERSVGLRIVDDGLEHKS
;
A
#
# COMPACT_ATOMS: atom_id res chain seq x y z
N MET A 1 -2.81 -27.52 -51.50
CA MET A 1 -2.28 -28.58 -50.62
C MET A 1 -2.75 -28.16 -49.20
N GLU A 2 -3.93 -28.68 -48.86
CA GLU A 2 -4.63 -28.40 -47.62
C GLU A 2 -3.96 -29.13 -46.46
N TRP A 3 -3.80 -28.46 -45.34
CA TRP A 3 -3.58 -29.15 -44.06
C TRP A 3 -4.77 -28.89 -43.13
N VAL A 4 -5.57 -29.94 -43.02
CA VAL A 4 -6.61 -30.08 -42.00
C VAL A 4 -5.90 -30.61 -40.75
N GLY A 5 -5.93 -29.89 -39.65
CA GLY A 5 -5.43 -30.29 -38.35
C GLY A 5 -6.53 -30.24 -37.31
N ASP A 6 -6.72 -31.34 -36.73
CA ASP A 6 -7.73 -31.95 -35.90
C ASP A 6 -8.10 -31.19 -34.64
N ALA A 7 -9.36 -31.31 -34.24
CA ALA A 7 -9.94 -30.72 -33.05
C ALA A 7 -9.45 -31.43 -31.79
N GLY A 8 -8.62 -30.75 -31.01
CA GLY A 8 -8.15 -31.16 -29.67
C GLY A 8 -9.03 -30.62 -28.55
N GLN A 9 -9.59 -31.51 -27.80
CA GLN A 9 -10.41 -31.41 -26.59
C GLN A 9 -9.94 -30.33 -25.61
N ILE A 10 -10.87 -29.44 -25.20
CA ILE A 10 -10.71 -28.54 -24.08
C ILE A 10 -10.92 -29.33 -22.78
N ILE A 11 -9.87 -29.64 -22.06
CA ILE A 11 -9.94 -30.12 -20.68
C ILE A 11 -9.95 -28.89 -19.76
N LEU A 12 -11.13 -28.61 -19.20
CA LEU A 12 -11.27 -27.65 -18.10
C LEU A 12 -10.70 -28.27 -16.82
N LEU A 13 -9.42 -28.02 -16.55
CA LEU A 13 -8.85 -28.18 -15.21
C LEU A 13 -9.00 -26.87 -14.47
N SER A 14 -9.88 -26.84 -13.45
CA SER A 14 -9.93 -25.80 -12.44
C SER A 14 -8.62 -25.84 -11.64
N CYS A 15 -7.68 -24.99 -12.00
CA CYS A 15 -6.48 -24.75 -11.24
C CYS A 15 -6.39 -23.24 -11.04
N THR A 16 -6.32 -22.79 -9.80
CA THR A 16 -6.02 -21.43 -9.40
C THR A 16 -4.75 -20.97 -10.11
N THR A 17 -4.92 -20.28 -11.21
CA THR A 17 -3.80 -19.83 -12.05
C THR A 17 -3.25 -18.56 -11.45
N THR A 18 -2.18 -18.68 -10.68
CA THR A 18 -1.27 -17.57 -10.40
C THR A 18 -0.71 -17.14 -11.75
N VAL A 19 -1.22 -16.04 -12.30
CA VAL A 19 -0.69 -15.45 -13.53
C VAL A 19 0.64 -14.80 -13.21
N ILE A 20 1.72 -15.55 -13.41
CA ILE A 20 3.09 -15.01 -13.40
C ILE A 20 3.28 -14.26 -14.71
N HIS A 21 3.18 -12.94 -14.69
CA HIS A 21 3.58 -12.11 -15.82
C HIS A 21 5.11 -12.13 -15.94
N PHE A 22 5.62 -12.94 -16.86
CA PHE A 22 7.02 -12.85 -17.27
C PHE A 22 7.23 -11.54 -18.04
N ARG A 23 7.80 -10.53 -17.35
CA ARG A 23 8.35 -9.34 -18.01
C ARG A 23 9.75 -9.61 -18.53
N HIS A 24 10.12 -8.90 -19.58
CA HIS A 24 11.35 -9.04 -20.36
C HIS A 24 12.63 -9.11 -19.51
N ARG A 25 13.59 -9.92 -19.99
CA ARG A 25 14.97 -10.09 -19.51
C ARG A 25 15.65 -8.73 -19.31
N GLY A 26 15.87 -8.31 -18.06
CA GLY A 26 16.53 -7.06 -17.68
C GLY A 26 15.86 -6.26 -16.57
N ASP A 27 14.57 -6.49 -16.29
CA ASP A 27 13.90 -5.81 -15.19
C ASP A 27 14.27 -6.50 -13.87
N ILE A 28 15.01 -5.77 -13.03
CA ILE A 28 15.13 -6.06 -11.59
C ILE A 28 13.69 -6.29 -11.10
N MET A 29 13.45 -7.45 -10.47
CA MET A 29 12.11 -7.82 -10.02
C MET A 29 11.64 -6.83 -8.95
N ARG A 30 10.96 -5.79 -9.40
CA ARG A 30 10.27 -4.84 -8.53
C ARG A 30 9.28 -5.63 -7.68
N TRP A 31 9.33 -5.43 -6.39
CA TRP A 31 8.39 -6.08 -5.48
C TRP A 31 6.96 -5.62 -5.80
N GLN A 32 6.04 -6.55 -5.79
CA GLN A 32 4.61 -6.29 -5.97
C GLN A 32 3.85 -6.74 -4.73
N VAL A 33 2.77 -6.04 -4.42
CA VAL A 33 1.93 -6.39 -3.27
C VAL A 33 1.19 -7.69 -3.57
N ASP A 34 1.57 -8.74 -2.84
CA ASP A 34 0.88 -10.02 -2.85
C ASP A 34 0.02 -10.14 -1.57
N SER A 35 -1.14 -9.48 -1.57
CA SER A 35 -2.15 -9.58 -0.52
C SER A 35 -3.54 -9.39 -1.11
N GLU A 36 -4.46 -10.23 -0.68
CA GLU A 36 -5.89 -10.14 -1.03
C GLU A 36 -6.62 -9.09 -0.18
N SER A 37 -6.01 -8.61 0.91
CA SER A 37 -6.64 -7.62 1.77
C SER A 37 -6.74 -6.27 1.10
N ASN A 38 -7.94 -5.70 1.12
CA ASN A 38 -8.23 -4.35 0.66
C ASN A 38 -8.34 -3.34 1.81
N ARG A 39 -8.08 -3.75 3.05
CA ARG A 39 -8.04 -2.87 4.23
C ARG A 39 -6.76 -3.16 4.99
N ILE A 40 -5.78 -2.25 4.90
CA ILE A 40 -4.44 -2.44 5.45
C ILE A 40 -4.10 -1.29 6.40
N HIS A 41 -3.72 -1.62 7.63
CA HIS A 41 -3.09 -0.68 8.54
C HIS A 41 -1.62 -1.01 8.70
N MET A 42 -0.77 -0.19 8.13
CA MET A 42 0.69 -0.35 8.13
C MET A 42 1.32 0.48 9.25
N ALA A 43 1.86 -0.20 10.24
CA ALA A 43 2.68 0.40 11.29
C ALA A 43 4.14 0.46 10.83
N VAL A 44 4.73 1.66 10.78
CA VAL A 44 6.08 1.86 10.27
C VAL A 44 7.05 2.31 11.36
N GLU A 45 8.26 1.79 11.33
CA GLU A 45 9.37 2.32 12.12
C GLU A 45 9.76 3.72 11.64
N GLY A 46 10.25 4.56 12.53
CA GLY A 46 10.71 5.90 12.16
C GLY A 46 11.74 5.87 11.04
N SER A 47 11.54 6.67 10.00
CA SER A 47 12.46 6.83 8.87
C SER A 47 12.80 5.53 8.12
N VAL A 48 11.92 4.53 8.15
CA VAL A 48 12.13 3.25 7.45
C VAL A 48 11.73 3.31 5.97
N GLY A 49 10.98 4.33 5.55
CA GLY A 49 10.51 4.49 4.18
C GLY A 49 9.04 4.06 3.97
N GLY A 50 8.18 4.25 4.96
CA GLY A 50 6.75 3.95 4.85
C GLY A 50 6.08 4.68 3.70
N THR A 51 6.30 6.01 3.58
CA THR A 51 5.84 6.81 2.43
C THR A 51 6.38 6.26 1.09
N THR A 52 7.66 5.82 1.05
CA THR A 52 8.25 5.19 -0.14
C THR A 52 7.50 3.91 -0.52
N LEU A 53 7.13 3.08 0.45
CA LEU A 53 6.35 1.86 0.21
C LEU A 53 4.95 2.20 -0.31
N GLY A 54 4.27 3.18 0.29
CA GLY A 54 2.98 3.65 -0.20
C GLY A 54 3.05 4.20 -1.63
N LEU A 55 4.07 5.00 -1.96
CA LEU A 55 4.29 5.51 -3.32
C LEU A 55 4.64 4.40 -4.32
N HIS A 56 5.38 3.39 -3.89
CA HIS A 56 5.65 2.21 -4.70
C HIS A 56 4.35 1.48 -5.06
N MET A 57 3.46 1.25 -4.09
CA MET A 57 2.12 0.70 -4.33
C MET A 57 1.29 1.59 -5.26
N ALA A 58 1.38 2.91 -5.11
CA ALA A 58 0.69 3.87 -5.95
C ALA A 58 1.17 3.79 -7.41
N ALA A 59 2.49 3.76 -7.63
CA ALA A 59 3.06 3.63 -8.96
C ALA A 59 2.66 2.31 -9.64
N ASP A 60 2.62 1.19 -8.90
CA ASP A 60 2.15 -0.11 -9.40
C ASP A 60 0.66 -0.08 -9.77
N THR A 61 -0.18 0.51 -8.92
CA THR A 61 -1.61 0.68 -9.22
C THR A 61 -1.81 1.47 -10.51
N ILE A 62 -1.09 2.58 -10.67
CA ILE A 62 -1.18 3.44 -11.86
C ILE A 62 -0.67 2.72 -13.11
N SER A 63 0.43 1.96 -13.02
CA SER A 63 0.96 1.20 -14.15
C SER A 63 0.00 0.12 -14.66
N ASN A 64 -0.92 -0.34 -13.81
CA ASN A 64 -1.99 -1.28 -14.15
C ASN A 64 -3.30 -0.59 -14.59
N GLY A 65 -3.30 0.74 -14.73
CA GLY A 65 -4.43 1.52 -15.23
C GLY A 65 -5.35 2.08 -14.14
N GLY A 66 -5.08 1.78 -12.87
CA GLY A 66 -5.83 2.29 -11.72
C GLY A 66 -5.53 3.76 -11.42
N ARG A 67 -6.37 4.36 -10.59
CA ARG A 67 -6.24 5.72 -10.07
C ARG A 67 -5.98 5.67 -8.57
N VAL A 68 -5.15 6.59 -8.10
CA VAL A 68 -4.73 6.67 -6.69
C VAL A 68 -5.19 7.97 -6.07
N LEU A 69 -5.79 7.89 -4.88
CA LEU A 69 -6.06 9.02 -4.02
C LEU A 69 -5.08 8.98 -2.84
N TRP A 70 -4.22 9.98 -2.75
CA TRP A 70 -3.21 10.11 -1.70
C TRP A 70 -3.60 11.21 -0.73
N VAL A 71 -3.61 10.92 0.56
CA VAL A 71 -3.91 11.88 1.62
C VAL A 71 -2.76 11.91 2.61
N GLY A 72 -2.25 13.09 2.93
CA GLY A 72 -1.17 13.24 3.89
C GLY A 72 -1.14 14.63 4.50
N LEU A 73 -0.35 14.81 5.56
CA LEU A 73 -0.10 16.12 6.16
C LEU A 73 0.81 17.00 5.29
N SER A 74 1.61 16.37 4.44
CA SER A 74 2.52 17.03 3.50
C SER A 74 2.54 16.28 2.16
N MET A 75 2.99 16.97 1.12
CA MET A 75 3.29 16.30 -0.16
C MET A 75 4.45 15.32 0.03
N PRO A 76 4.45 14.20 -0.72
CA PRO A 76 5.59 13.30 -0.76
C PRO A 76 6.88 14.03 -1.12
N ASN A 77 8.01 13.50 -0.66
CA ASN A 77 9.33 14.08 -0.92
C ASN A 77 9.53 14.37 -2.42
N PRO A 78 9.89 15.60 -2.82
CA PRO A 78 9.97 16.03 -4.21
C PRO A 78 11.07 15.34 -5.03
N GLU A 79 12.07 14.75 -4.39
CA GLU A 79 13.11 13.96 -5.06
C GLU A 79 12.64 12.51 -5.23
N ARG A 80 12.02 11.97 -4.17
CA ARG A 80 11.61 10.56 -4.13
C ARG A 80 10.41 10.27 -5.03
N PHE A 81 9.46 11.18 -5.10
CA PHE A 81 8.26 11.01 -5.91
C PHE A 81 8.60 10.80 -7.41
N PRO A 82 9.39 11.68 -8.08
CA PRO A 82 9.78 11.46 -9.47
C PRO A 82 10.55 10.17 -9.72
N GLN A 83 11.39 9.74 -8.78
CA GLN A 83 12.13 8.48 -8.89
C GLN A 83 11.18 7.28 -9.01
N LEU A 84 10.20 7.21 -8.12
CA LEU A 84 9.23 6.11 -8.08
C LEU A 84 8.28 6.11 -9.28
N PHE A 85 8.01 7.28 -9.85
CA PHE A 85 7.12 7.48 -10.99
C PHE A 85 7.86 7.58 -12.34
N SER A 86 9.18 7.41 -12.35
CA SER A 86 10.03 7.59 -13.54
C SER A 86 9.66 6.70 -14.73
N ARG A 87 9.03 5.56 -14.46
CA ARG A 87 8.58 4.61 -15.51
C ARG A 87 7.17 4.89 -16.02
N LEU A 88 6.45 5.84 -15.43
CA LEU A 88 5.11 6.22 -15.83
C LEU A 88 5.15 7.35 -16.85
N SER A 89 4.25 7.31 -17.83
CA SER A 89 4.04 8.45 -18.71
C SER A 89 3.41 9.63 -17.94
N LEU A 90 3.47 10.85 -18.51
CA LEU A 90 2.79 12.00 -17.93
C LEU A 90 1.27 11.78 -17.83
N VAL A 91 0.68 11.09 -18.80
CA VAL A 91 -0.74 10.74 -18.80
C VAL A 91 -1.06 9.79 -17.66
N ASP A 92 -0.24 8.74 -17.47
CA ASP A 92 -0.45 7.79 -16.36
C ASP A 92 -0.23 8.49 -15.02
N SER A 93 0.81 9.31 -14.88
CA SER A 93 1.09 10.08 -13.65
C SER A 93 -0.07 11.01 -13.26
N SER A 94 -0.88 11.50 -14.21
CA SER A 94 -2.09 12.28 -13.91
C SER A 94 -3.17 11.51 -13.15
N ARG A 95 -3.05 10.21 -13.02
CA ARG A 95 -3.94 9.35 -12.20
C ARG A 95 -3.62 9.38 -10.70
N PHE A 96 -2.53 10.05 -10.32
CA PHE A 96 -2.20 10.29 -8.92
C PHE A 96 -2.82 11.61 -8.45
N HIS A 97 -3.72 11.54 -7.48
CA HIS A 97 -4.41 12.69 -6.91
C HIS A 97 -4.00 12.83 -5.44
N ALA A 98 -3.29 13.89 -5.11
CA ALA A 98 -2.89 14.19 -3.74
C ALA A 98 -3.82 15.22 -3.10
N LEU A 99 -4.21 14.97 -1.86
CA LEU A 99 -4.97 15.87 -1.01
C LEU A 99 -4.19 16.08 0.30
N LEU A 100 -3.93 17.33 0.63
CA LEU A 100 -3.34 17.68 1.92
C LEU A 100 -4.42 17.79 3.00
N ILE A 101 -4.12 17.27 4.19
CA ILE A 101 -4.96 17.47 5.37
C ILE A 101 -4.75 18.90 5.88
N ALA A 102 -5.51 19.85 5.33
CA ALA A 102 -5.49 21.23 5.79
C ALA A 102 -6.51 21.40 6.92
N GLY A 103 -6.06 21.32 8.16
CA GLY A 103 -6.82 21.60 9.37
C GLY A 103 -7.62 20.42 9.93
N SER A 104 -8.43 19.70 9.17
CA SER A 104 -9.34 18.67 9.70
C SER A 104 -9.33 17.39 8.88
N LEU A 105 -9.02 16.26 9.54
CA LEU A 105 -9.11 14.93 8.96
C LEU A 105 -10.52 14.61 8.47
N ASP A 106 -11.56 15.09 9.14
CA ASP A 106 -12.95 14.88 8.75
C ASP A 106 -13.26 15.43 7.36
N LYS A 107 -12.83 16.68 7.09
CA LYS A 107 -13.00 17.29 5.76
C LYS A 107 -12.22 16.55 4.68
N ALA A 108 -11.00 16.13 4.99
CA ALA A 108 -10.20 15.34 4.06
C ALA A 108 -10.88 14.01 3.73
N ILE A 109 -11.42 13.30 4.73
CA ILE A 109 -12.14 12.04 4.52
C ILE A 109 -13.41 12.25 3.68
N GLN A 110 -14.19 13.29 3.93
CA GLN A 110 -15.37 13.61 3.11
C GLN A 110 -14.99 13.87 1.65
N SER A 111 -13.91 14.63 1.41
CA SER A 111 -13.40 14.89 0.06
C SER A 111 -12.94 13.59 -0.64
N ILE A 112 -12.30 12.67 0.09
CA ILE A 112 -11.88 11.39 -0.46
C ILE A 112 -13.08 10.49 -0.80
N ILE A 113 -14.09 10.41 0.06
CA ILE A 113 -15.32 9.65 -0.22
C ILE A 113 -15.99 10.19 -1.49
N SER A 114 -16.10 11.51 -1.61
CA SER A 114 -16.66 12.16 -2.80
C SER A 114 -15.82 11.87 -4.05
N ALA A 115 -14.48 12.00 -3.97
CA ALA A 115 -13.59 11.71 -5.08
C ALA A 115 -13.63 10.23 -5.50
N ALA A 116 -13.65 9.29 -4.53
CA ALA A 116 -13.75 7.86 -4.80
C ALA A 116 -15.05 7.46 -5.51
N SER A 117 -16.13 8.22 -5.25
CA SER A 117 -17.43 7.99 -5.90
C SER A 117 -17.54 8.63 -7.28
N SER A 118 -16.80 9.71 -7.54
CA SER A 118 -16.92 10.53 -8.76
C SER A 118 -15.88 10.19 -9.82
N LEU A 119 -14.68 9.77 -9.41
CA LEU A 119 -13.60 9.47 -10.33
C LEU A 119 -13.66 7.99 -10.78
N PRO A 120 -13.48 7.72 -12.08
CA PRO A 120 -13.45 6.35 -12.57
C PRO A 120 -12.15 5.65 -12.15
N SER A 121 -12.22 4.32 -12.01
CA SER A 121 -11.04 3.45 -11.81
C SER A 121 -10.19 3.79 -10.58
N VAL A 122 -10.79 4.31 -9.51
CA VAL A 122 -10.08 4.43 -8.23
C VAL A 122 -9.88 3.04 -7.65
N GLU A 123 -8.62 2.65 -7.45
CA GLU A 123 -8.24 1.31 -6.98
C GLU A 123 -7.42 1.36 -5.69
N LEU A 124 -6.79 2.50 -5.39
CA LEU A 124 -5.98 2.67 -4.18
C LEU A 124 -6.26 4.01 -3.51
N ILE A 125 -6.46 3.97 -2.21
CA ILE A 125 -6.48 5.14 -1.34
C ILE A 125 -5.39 4.96 -0.28
N VAL A 126 -4.50 5.94 -0.14
CA VAL A 126 -3.44 5.94 0.88
C VAL A 126 -3.64 7.12 1.81
N LEU A 127 -3.70 6.85 3.11
CA LEU A 127 -3.60 7.87 4.15
C LEU A 127 -2.20 7.77 4.78
N ASP A 128 -1.33 8.72 4.46
CA ASP A 128 0.05 8.75 4.94
C ASP A 128 0.19 9.75 6.11
N ASP A 129 0.77 9.29 7.22
CA ASP A 129 0.94 10.07 8.46
C ASP A 129 -0.38 10.76 8.90
N TRP A 130 -1.51 10.06 8.81
CA TRP A 130 -2.86 10.58 9.04
C TRP A 130 -3.19 10.89 10.50
N CYS A 131 -2.34 10.47 11.44
CA CYS A 131 -2.48 10.70 12.87
C CYS A 131 -1.14 11.09 13.49
N GLU A 132 -1.16 11.61 14.70
CA GLU A 132 0.05 11.98 15.46
C GLU A 132 1.06 10.82 15.50
N ASN A 133 2.35 11.16 15.50
CA ASN A 133 3.44 10.17 15.42
C ASN A 133 3.64 9.35 16.70
N SER A 134 3.04 9.76 17.81
CA SER A 134 3.17 9.08 19.10
C SER A 134 1.88 9.18 19.92
N GLY A 135 1.82 8.42 21.02
CA GLY A 135 0.68 8.42 21.91
C GLY A 135 -0.52 7.62 21.38
N LYS A 136 -1.64 7.77 22.06
CA LYS A 136 -2.88 7.09 21.73
C LYS A 136 -3.61 7.83 20.61
N ILE A 137 -4.03 7.12 19.57
CA ILE A 137 -4.84 7.70 18.50
C ILE A 137 -6.23 8.07 19.08
N PRO A 138 -6.68 9.32 18.90
CA PRO A 138 -7.99 9.76 19.39
C PRO A 138 -9.14 8.93 18.80
N LYS A 139 -10.11 8.54 19.63
CA LYS A 139 -11.27 7.72 19.19
C LYS A 139 -11.99 8.32 17.99
N LYS A 140 -12.12 9.66 17.94
CA LYS A 140 -12.73 10.36 16.80
C LYS A 140 -12.01 10.10 15.49
N GLN A 141 -10.66 10.09 15.49
CA GLN A 141 -9.88 9.80 14.28
C GLN A 141 -10.03 8.34 13.85
N LEU A 142 -10.05 7.40 14.81
CA LEU A 142 -10.31 5.99 14.52
C LEU A 142 -11.67 5.81 13.84
N GLN A 143 -12.71 6.43 14.38
CA GLN A 143 -14.06 6.38 13.82
C GLN A 143 -14.17 6.99 12.41
N LEU A 144 -13.44 8.10 12.15
CA LEU A 144 -13.43 8.73 10.83
C LEU A 144 -12.81 7.81 9.78
N VAL A 145 -11.70 7.15 10.11
CA VAL A 145 -11.02 6.24 9.19
C VAL A 145 -11.84 4.97 8.95
N THR A 146 -12.50 4.43 9.98
CA THR A 146 -13.40 3.28 9.83
C THR A 146 -14.59 3.65 8.95
N LYS A 147 -15.18 4.84 9.16
CA LYS A 147 -16.25 5.36 8.29
C LYS A 147 -15.79 5.48 6.83
N LEU A 148 -14.55 5.92 6.57
CA LEU A 148 -14.00 5.90 5.21
C LEU A 148 -13.99 4.49 4.65
N ALA A 149 -13.47 3.52 5.40
CA ALA A 149 -13.40 2.12 4.98
C ALA A 149 -14.77 1.52 4.62
N GLU A 150 -15.81 1.90 5.39
CA GLU A 150 -17.21 1.46 5.17
C GLU A 150 -17.89 2.19 3.99
N SER A 151 -17.45 3.43 3.69
CA SER A 151 -18.08 4.28 2.67
C SER A 151 -17.54 4.09 1.27
N ILE A 152 -16.40 3.43 1.10
CA ILE A 152 -15.77 3.18 -0.21
C ILE A 152 -16.03 1.75 -0.67
N SER A 153 -16.00 1.52 -1.97
CA SER A 153 -16.13 0.18 -2.56
C SER A 153 -15.11 -0.80 -1.97
N GLU A 154 -15.53 -2.04 -1.73
CA GLU A 154 -14.64 -3.13 -1.28
C GLU A 154 -13.52 -3.44 -2.27
N LYS A 155 -13.69 -3.08 -3.55
CA LYS A 155 -12.67 -3.23 -4.59
C LYS A 155 -11.52 -2.22 -4.46
N ILE A 156 -11.75 -1.10 -3.75
CA ILE A 156 -10.72 -0.07 -3.54
C ILE A 156 -9.87 -0.49 -2.35
N ARG A 157 -8.58 -0.63 -2.55
CA ARG A 157 -7.63 -0.87 -1.48
C ARG A 157 -7.42 0.41 -0.66
N LEU A 158 -7.61 0.32 0.65
CA LEU A 158 -7.33 1.40 1.61
C LEU A 158 -6.10 1.03 2.44
N VAL A 159 -5.08 1.85 2.35
CA VAL A 159 -3.82 1.70 3.10
C VAL A 159 -3.65 2.87 4.05
N LEU A 160 -3.57 2.57 5.33
CA LEU A 160 -3.25 3.53 6.39
C LEU A 160 -1.80 3.37 6.77
N ILE A 161 -1.00 4.42 6.64
CA ILE A 161 0.41 4.43 7.06
C ILE A 161 0.54 5.31 8.29
N SER A 162 1.03 4.75 9.39
CA SER A 162 1.27 5.49 10.63
C SER A 162 2.49 4.98 11.37
N LYS A 163 3.09 5.80 12.21
CA LYS A 163 4.19 5.37 13.07
C LYS A 163 3.73 4.27 14.01
N GLY A 164 4.46 3.17 14.03
CA GLY A 164 4.30 2.10 15.01
C GLY A 164 4.83 2.50 16.38
N SER A 165 4.44 1.73 17.40
CA SER A 165 5.00 1.82 18.74
C SER A 165 6.02 0.70 18.94
N ILE A 166 7.04 0.98 19.77
CA ILE A 166 8.03 -0.01 20.21
C ILE A 166 7.64 -0.46 21.61
N ASP A 167 7.68 -1.76 21.88
CA ASP A 167 7.40 -2.29 23.20
C ASP A 167 8.53 -1.93 24.18
N ALA A 168 8.26 -0.97 25.07
CA ALA A 168 9.18 -0.58 26.13
C ALA A 168 9.19 -1.57 27.31
N SER A 169 8.25 -2.53 27.36
CA SER A 169 8.15 -3.50 28.48
C SER A 169 9.18 -4.63 28.40
N GLY A 170 9.93 -4.74 27.29
CA GLY A 170 10.94 -5.76 27.06
C GLY A 170 10.39 -7.15 26.68
N LYS A 171 9.07 -7.35 26.70
CA LYS A 171 8.46 -8.65 26.34
C LYS A 171 8.57 -8.94 24.85
N ARG A 172 8.63 -7.92 24.00
CA ARG A 172 8.83 -7.99 22.55
C ARG A 172 9.93 -7.02 22.14
N SER A 173 11.10 -7.11 22.82
CA SER A 173 12.22 -6.19 22.63
C SER A 173 12.50 -5.87 21.16
N GLY A 174 12.35 -4.61 20.76
CA GLY A 174 12.65 -4.13 19.39
C GLY A 174 11.58 -4.39 18.34
N SER A 175 10.48 -5.10 18.65
CA SER A 175 9.39 -5.30 17.69
C SER A 175 8.49 -4.08 17.61
N ILE A 176 8.11 -3.73 16.38
CA ILE A 176 7.12 -2.68 16.12
C ILE A 176 5.73 -3.32 16.13
N PHE A 177 4.77 -2.60 16.69
CA PHE A 177 3.36 -2.96 16.64
C PHE A 177 2.49 -1.76 16.24
N ALA A 178 1.33 -2.06 15.67
CA ALA A 178 0.39 -1.04 15.26
C ALA A 178 -0.31 -0.41 16.48
N ARG A 179 -0.41 0.92 16.49
CA ARG A 179 -1.24 1.60 17.48
C ARG A 179 -2.72 1.33 17.17
N ALA A 180 -3.52 1.11 18.20
CA ALA A 180 -4.91 0.70 18.10
C ALA A 180 -5.13 -0.59 17.28
N GLU A 181 -4.17 -1.53 17.29
CA GLU A 181 -4.20 -2.80 16.55
C GLU A 181 -5.54 -3.54 16.70
N ASN A 182 -5.96 -3.81 17.94
CA ASN A 182 -7.22 -4.51 18.20
C ASN A 182 -8.44 -3.82 17.57
N TYR A 183 -8.46 -2.49 17.58
CA TYR A 183 -9.55 -1.71 16.98
C TYR A 183 -9.58 -1.92 15.46
N PHE A 184 -8.45 -1.82 14.80
CA PHE A 184 -8.37 -1.99 13.35
C PHE A 184 -8.62 -3.43 12.91
N THR A 185 -8.11 -4.42 13.65
CA THR A 185 -8.40 -5.83 13.39
C THR A 185 -9.90 -6.13 13.49
N GLN A 186 -10.57 -5.60 14.52
CA GLN A 186 -12.04 -5.73 14.66
C GLN A 186 -12.81 -5.01 13.55
N ALA A 187 -12.25 -3.94 13.00
CA ALA A 187 -12.79 -3.22 11.85
C ALA A 187 -12.43 -3.86 10.48
N GLY A 188 -11.84 -5.06 10.47
CA GLY A 188 -11.54 -5.81 9.26
C GLY A 188 -10.23 -5.40 8.55
N PHE A 189 -9.35 -4.65 9.22
CA PHE A 189 -8.04 -4.34 8.66
C PHE A 189 -7.03 -5.44 8.93
N GLU A 190 -6.25 -5.78 7.92
CA GLU A 190 -5.01 -6.53 8.06
C GLU A 190 -3.92 -5.60 8.62
N ILE A 191 -3.19 -6.07 9.61
CA ILE A 191 -2.11 -5.30 10.23
C ILE A 191 -0.79 -5.68 9.59
N TRP A 192 -0.12 -4.67 9.05
CA TRP A 192 1.23 -4.80 8.51
C TRP A 192 2.22 -4.05 9.37
N THR A 193 3.46 -4.55 9.44
CA THR A 193 4.56 -3.81 10.06
C THR A 193 5.70 -3.66 9.07
N PHE A 194 6.31 -2.48 9.04
CA PHE A 194 7.46 -2.19 8.19
C PHE A 194 8.60 -1.62 9.01
N SER A 195 9.68 -2.38 9.13
CA SER A 195 10.79 -2.11 10.03
C SER A 195 12.15 -2.33 9.36
N ARG A 196 13.23 -1.89 10.04
CA ARG A 196 14.59 -2.26 9.66
C ARG A 196 14.91 -3.67 10.12
N SER A 197 15.70 -4.38 9.32
CA SER A 197 16.33 -5.61 9.80
C SER A 197 17.51 -5.29 10.73
N ALA A 198 17.98 -6.28 11.48
CA ALA A 198 19.11 -6.13 12.39
C ALA A 198 20.39 -5.56 11.74
N ASN A 199 20.58 -5.77 10.43
CA ASN A 199 21.72 -5.26 9.68
C ASN A 199 21.52 -3.86 9.07
N ASN A 200 20.42 -3.18 9.35
CA ASN A 200 20.04 -1.84 8.86
C ASN A 200 19.94 -1.64 7.33
N HIS A 201 20.41 -2.58 6.50
CA HIS A 201 20.40 -2.45 5.04
C HIS A 201 19.12 -2.98 4.39
N THR A 202 18.43 -3.86 5.08
CA THR A 202 17.18 -4.48 4.61
C THR A 202 16.01 -3.91 5.38
N ARG A 203 14.87 -3.83 4.72
CA ARG A 203 13.58 -3.58 5.35
C ARG A 203 12.82 -4.89 5.46
N VAL A 204 12.07 -5.07 6.51
CA VAL A 204 11.22 -6.23 6.73
C VAL A 204 9.78 -5.75 6.70
N LEU A 205 9.01 -6.22 5.74
CA LEU A 205 7.57 -6.04 5.67
C LEU A 205 6.92 -7.33 6.17
N SER A 206 6.21 -7.25 7.29
CA SER A 206 5.42 -8.36 7.82
C SER A 206 3.94 -8.13 7.56
N MET A 207 3.27 -9.14 7.00
CA MET A 207 1.88 -9.14 6.56
C MET A 207 1.21 -10.38 7.19
N GLY A 208 0.61 -10.22 8.37
CA GLY A 208 0.15 -11.36 9.16
C GLY A 208 1.30 -12.31 9.51
N GLU A 209 1.19 -13.56 9.10
CA GLU A 209 2.23 -14.59 9.33
C GLU A 209 3.38 -14.57 8.31
N ARG A 210 3.21 -13.82 7.20
CA ARG A 210 4.23 -13.72 6.15
C ARG A 210 5.14 -12.52 6.38
N SER A 211 6.43 -12.68 6.05
CA SER A 211 7.40 -11.60 6.08
C SER A 211 8.26 -11.61 4.82
N VAL A 212 8.54 -10.43 4.30
CA VAL A 212 9.33 -10.23 3.09
C VAL A 212 10.48 -9.28 3.39
N GLY A 213 11.70 -9.67 3.02
CA GLY A 213 12.86 -8.81 3.03
C GLY A 213 12.87 -7.93 1.78
N LEU A 214 12.96 -6.61 1.98
CA LEU A 214 12.94 -5.63 0.91
C LEU A 214 14.17 -4.73 0.97
N ARG A 215 14.63 -4.28 -0.20
CA ARG A 215 15.65 -3.24 -0.33
C ARG A 215 15.02 -2.02 -1.01
N ILE A 216 15.29 -0.82 -0.49
CA ILE A 216 14.88 0.42 -1.12
C ILE A 216 15.92 0.76 -2.18
N VAL A 217 15.46 0.96 -3.40
CA VAL A 217 16.23 1.38 -4.57
C VAL A 217 15.63 2.65 -5.18
N ASP A 218 16.30 3.24 -6.15
CA ASP A 218 15.86 4.54 -6.71
C ASP A 218 14.43 4.48 -7.26
N ASP A 219 14.08 3.44 -7.97
CA ASP A 219 12.76 3.29 -8.60
C ASP A 219 11.73 2.49 -7.78
N GLY A 220 12.01 2.22 -6.50
CA GLY A 220 11.02 1.60 -5.61
C GLY A 220 11.59 0.65 -4.57
N LEU A 221 10.98 -0.52 -4.48
CA LEU A 221 11.40 -1.62 -3.62
C LEU A 221 11.58 -2.88 -4.44
N GLU A 222 12.60 -3.65 -4.10
CA GLU A 222 12.88 -4.94 -4.70
C GLU A 222 13.02 -6.01 -3.62
N HIS A 223 12.79 -7.26 -3.99
CA HIS A 223 13.09 -8.38 -3.10
C HIS A 223 14.58 -8.40 -2.76
N LYS A 224 14.88 -8.67 -1.49
CA LYS A 224 16.23 -9.01 -1.10
C LYS A 224 16.56 -10.39 -1.69
N SER A 225 17.51 -10.44 -2.60
CA SER A 225 18.16 -11.69 -3.04
C SER A 225 18.93 -12.31 -1.87
#